data_515ec870459b2e7c94a2beeb70d8602d
#
_entry.id   515ec870459b2e7c94a2beeb70d8602d
#
_cell.length_a   1.000
_cell.length_b   1.000
_cell.length_c   1.000
_cell.angle_alpha   90.00
_cell.angle_beta   90.00
_cell.angle_gamma   90.00
#
_symmetry.space_group_name_H-M   'P 1'
#
loop_
_entity.id
_entity.type
_entity.pdbx_description
1 polymer ?
#
loop_
_entity_poly.entity_id
_entity_poly.type
_entity_poly.pdbx_seq_one_letter_code
_entity_poly.pdbx_strand_id
1 'polypeptide(L)'
;MAVPPVVHVVLVRWNPDVVESELIEVTAAARALEDAIPGILAIHCGPNSSPEGLGDGFDWALVVSFSSSSARDGYLPHPAHLPVAEMISRLSSAVVVFDVDA
;
A
#
# COMPACT_ATOMS: atom_id res chain seq x y z
N MET A 1 5.64 28.42 3.87
CA MET A 1 5.42 27.25 4.74
C MET A 1 5.61 25.99 3.94
N ALA A 2 6.32 25.03 4.51
CA ALA A 2 6.48 23.74 3.88
C ALA A 2 5.16 22.95 3.93
N VAL A 3 4.83 22.26 2.84
CA VAL A 3 3.70 21.34 2.81
C VAL A 3 4.13 20.05 3.52
N PRO A 4 3.34 19.50 4.46
CA PRO A 4 3.73 18.28 5.13
C PRO A 4 3.72 17.09 4.17
N PRO A 5 4.65 16.14 4.33
CA PRO A 5 4.53 14.84 3.65
C PRO A 5 3.32 14.08 4.19
N VAL A 6 2.86 13.13 3.39
CA VAL A 6 1.72 12.27 3.75
C VAL A 6 2.17 10.83 3.78
N VAL A 7 1.82 10.12 4.84
CA VAL A 7 2.03 8.68 4.94
C VAL A 7 0.69 7.99 4.70
N HIS A 8 0.63 7.21 3.64
CA HIS A 8 -0.55 6.48 3.17
C HIS A 8 -0.40 5.03 3.58
N VAL A 9 -1.31 4.53 4.41
CA VAL A 9 -1.24 3.18 4.95
C VAL A 9 -2.41 2.37 4.42
N VAL A 10 -2.09 1.24 3.81
CA VAL A 10 -3.08 0.27 3.33
C VAL A 10 -2.85 -1.03 4.10
N LEU A 11 -3.85 -1.45 4.87
CA LEU A 11 -3.82 -2.73 5.57
C LEU A 11 -4.70 -3.72 4.81
N VAL A 12 -4.20 -4.92 4.62
CA VAL A 12 -4.87 -5.92 3.80
C VAL A 12 -5.04 -7.22 4.58
N ARG A 13 -6.26 -7.75 4.55
CA ARG A 13 -6.54 -9.12 4.93
C ARG A 13 -6.79 -9.91 3.65
N TRP A 14 -5.95 -10.89 3.37
CA TRP A 14 -6.05 -11.68 2.17
C TRP A 14 -7.22 -12.66 2.20
N ASN A 15 -7.73 -13.03 1.04
CA ASN A 15 -8.64 -14.17 0.93
C ASN A 15 -7.91 -15.44 1.40
N PRO A 16 -8.62 -16.39 2.03
CA PRO A 16 -7.97 -17.62 2.54
C PRO A 16 -7.31 -18.48 1.46
N ASP A 17 -7.73 -18.34 0.21
CA ASP A 17 -7.23 -19.13 -0.92
C ASP A 17 -6.07 -18.46 -1.68
N VAL A 18 -5.59 -17.30 -1.23
CA VAL A 18 -4.44 -16.63 -1.82
C VAL A 18 -3.20 -17.51 -1.64
N VAL A 19 -2.46 -17.71 -2.73
CA VAL A 19 -1.24 -18.52 -2.72
C VAL A 19 0.00 -17.64 -2.69
N GLU A 20 1.13 -18.25 -2.30
CA GLU A 20 2.39 -17.52 -2.10
C GLU A 20 2.87 -16.79 -3.35
N SER A 21 2.71 -17.40 -4.53
CA SER A 21 3.11 -16.78 -5.79
C SER A 21 2.35 -15.47 -6.07
N GLU A 22 1.08 -15.41 -5.68
CA GLU A 22 0.27 -14.19 -5.79
C GLU A 22 0.76 -13.10 -4.82
N LEU A 23 1.15 -13.48 -3.61
CA LEU A 23 1.72 -12.54 -2.63
C LEU A 23 3.05 -11.98 -3.11
N ILE A 24 3.90 -12.80 -3.70
CA ILE A 24 5.17 -12.35 -4.28
C ILE A 24 4.90 -11.36 -5.42
N GLU A 25 3.95 -11.67 -6.28
CA GLU A 25 3.59 -10.82 -7.41
C GLU A 25 3.07 -9.46 -6.97
N VAL A 26 2.11 -9.42 -6.02
CA VAL A 26 1.53 -8.15 -5.55
C VAL A 26 2.57 -7.31 -4.82
N THR A 27 3.45 -7.94 -4.05
CA THR A 27 4.52 -7.24 -3.34
C THR A 27 5.50 -6.59 -4.31
N ALA A 28 5.92 -7.33 -5.34
CA ALA A 28 6.81 -6.81 -6.38
C ALA A 28 6.15 -5.65 -7.16
N ALA A 29 4.89 -5.81 -7.52
CA ALA A 29 4.13 -4.79 -8.25
C ALA A 29 3.97 -3.50 -7.41
N ALA A 30 3.69 -3.65 -6.11
CA ALA A 30 3.58 -2.51 -5.20
C ALA A 30 4.91 -1.77 -5.06
N ARG A 31 6.01 -2.48 -4.89
CA ARG A 31 7.35 -1.87 -4.78
C ARG A 31 7.77 -1.13 -6.05
N ALA A 32 7.37 -1.62 -7.21
CA ALA A 32 7.69 -1.00 -8.49
C ALA A 32 7.04 0.39 -8.66
N LEU A 33 6.03 0.72 -7.89
CA LEU A 33 5.38 2.03 -7.94
C LEU A 33 6.30 3.17 -7.54
N GLU A 34 7.31 2.92 -6.71
CA GLU A 34 8.22 3.95 -6.23
C GLU A 34 8.91 4.69 -7.38
N ASP A 35 9.37 3.95 -8.38
CA ASP A 35 10.05 4.52 -9.55
C ASP A 35 9.08 4.95 -10.66
N ALA A 36 7.85 4.48 -10.63
CA ALA A 36 6.88 4.70 -11.70
C ALA A 36 6.04 5.98 -11.50
N ILE A 37 5.90 6.46 -10.27
CA ILE A 37 5.01 7.58 -9.95
C ILE A 37 5.79 8.68 -9.24
N PRO A 38 5.80 9.91 -9.78
CA PRO A 38 6.48 11.02 -9.14
C PRO A 38 5.81 11.39 -7.81
N GLY A 39 6.60 11.91 -6.87
CA GLY A 39 6.11 12.34 -5.57
C GLY A 39 6.12 11.26 -4.49
N ILE A 40 6.44 10.02 -4.83
CA ILE A 40 6.66 8.97 -3.83
C ILE A 40 8.06 9.12 -3.27
N LEU A 41 8.15 9.24 -1.94
CA LEU A 41 9.43 9.33 -1.23
C LEU A 41 9.96 7.94 -0.85
N ALA A 42 9.07 7.03 -0.46
CA ALA A 42 9.42 5.69 -0.04
C ALA A 42 8.21 4.77 -0.09
N ILE A 43 8.46 3.50 -0.31
CA ILE A 43 7.45 2.43 -0.18
C ILE A 43 8.00 1.36 0.75
N HIS A 44 7.16 0.96 1.71
CA HIS A 44 7.41 -0.20 2.55
C HIS A 44 6.19 -1.12 2.43
N CYS A 45 6.40 -2.39 2.15
CA CYS A 45 5.31 -3.35 2.12
C CYS A 45 5.76 -4.74 2.50
N GLY A 46 4.87 -5.50 3.09
CA GLY A 46 5.16 -6.85 3.50
C GLY A 46 4.15 -7.37 4.53
N PRO A 47 4.38 -8.62 4.99
CA PRO A 47 3.50 -9.24 5.97
C PRO A 47 3.62 -8.59 7.35
N ASN A 48 2.57 -8.72 8.15
CA ASN A 48 2.56 -8.24 9.53
C ASN A 48 3.62 -8.98 10.35
N SER A 49 4.53 -8.23 10.94
CA SER A 49 5.61 -8.76 11.78
C SER A 49 5.48 -8.37 13.25
N SER A 50 4.35 -7.76 13.64
CA SER A 50 4.14 -7.34 15.04
C SER A 50 3.94 -8.54 15.95
N PRO A 51 4.65 -8.59 17.10
CA PRO A 51 4.46 -9.67 18.09
C PRO A 51 3.30 -9.43 19.04
N GLU A 52 2.58 -8.31 18.93
CA GLU A 52 1.57 -7.93 19.93
C GLU A 52 0.26 -8.71 19.80
N GLY A 53 -0.02 -9.32 18.65
CA GLY A 53 -1.28 -10.03 18.42
C GLY A 53 -2.49 -9.11 18.25
N LEU A 54 -2.28 -7.87 17.83
CA LEU A 54 -3.31 -6.84 17.71
C LEU A 54 -3.65 -6.48 16.25
N GLY A 55 -3.28 -7.34 15.30
CA GLY A 55 -3.47 -7.06 13.88
C GLY A 55 -4.90 -7.28 13.38
N ASP A 56 -5.78 -7.86 14.18
CA ASP A 56 -7.18 -8.09 13.84
C ASP A 56 -7.37 -8.84 12.49
N GLY A 57 -6.47 -9.79 12.22
CA GLY A 57 -6.55 -10.60 10.99
C GLY A 57 -5.98 -9.93 9.75
N PHE A 58 -5.45 -8.70 9.84
CA PHE A 58 -4.77 -8.06 8.73
C PHE A 58 -3.35 -8.62 8.59
N ASP A 59 -3.05 -9.11 7.40
CA ASP A 59 -1.86 -9.95 7.14
C ASP A 59 -0.71 -9.18 6.52
N TRP A 60 -1.00 -8.04 5.85
CA TRP A 60 -0.04 -7.38 4.98
C TRP A 60 -0.34 -5.89 4.93
N ALA A 61 0.70 -5.11 4.78
CA ALA A 61 0.57 -3.66 4.67
C ALA A 61 1.35 -3.12 3.49
N LEU A 62 0.81 -2.07 2.89
CA LEU A 62 1.51 -1.20 1.95
C LEU A 62 1.55 0.19 2.56
N VAL A 63 2.74 0.72 2.76
CA VAL A 63 2.95 2.06 3.33
C VAL A 63 3.68 2.90 2.30
N VAL A 64 3.04 3.98 1.85
CA VAL A 64 3.60 4.87 0.84
C VAL A 64 3.76 6.26 1.45
N SER A 65 4.98 6.78 1.43
CA SER A 65 5.26 8.15 1.85
C SER A 65 5.29 9.05 0.64
N PHE A 66 4.48 10.12 0.66
CA PHE A 66 4.40 11.10 -0.41
C PHE A 66 4.99 12.44 0.03
N SER A 67 5.52 13.20 -0.92
CA SER A 67 6.06 14.54 -0.65
C SER A 67 4.98 15.53 -0.21
N SER A 68 3.72 15.29 -0.55
CA SER A 68 2.60 16.19 -0.23
C SER A 68 1.26 15.45 -0.44
N SER A 69 0.19 16.07 0.04
CA SER A 69 -1.18 15.59 -0.25
C SER A 69 -1.51 15.65 -1.75
N SER A 70 -0.96 16.65 -2.44
CA SER A 70 -1.13 16.77 -3.90
C SER A 70 -0.50 15.59 -4.63
N ALA A 71 0.69 15.15 -4.19
CA ALA A 71 1.35 13.97 -4.76
C ALA A 71 0.52 12.70 -4.53
N ARG A 72 -0.04 12.52 -3.33
CA ARG A 72 -0.94 11.42 -3.02
C ARG A 72 -2.18 11.46 -3.92
N ASP A 73 -2.78 12.62 -4.10
CA ASP A 73 -3.98 12.77 -4.93
C ASP A 73 -3.70 12.42 -6.39
N GLY A 74 -2.51 12.73 -6.89
CA GLY A 74 -2.09 12.34 -8.24
C GLY A 74 -1.79 10.84 -8.39
N TYR A 75 -1.41 10.19 -7.30
CA TYR A 75 -1.14 8.75 -7.26
C TYR A 75 -2.42 7.92 -7.38
N LEU A 76 -3.49 8.31 -6.72
CA LEU A 76 -4.71 7.50 -6.64
C LEU A 76 -5.29 7.15 -8.02
N PRO A 77 -5.42 8.09 -8.99
CA PRO A 77 -5.91 7.76 -10.33
C PRO A 77 -4.80 7.39 -11.31
N HIS A 78 -3.54 7.34 -10.89
CA HIS A 78 -2.41 7.14 -11.80
C HIS A 78 -2.50 5.78 -12.50
N PRO A 79 -2.26 5.73 -13.84
CA PRO A 79 -2.32 4.47 -14.59
C PRO A 79 -1.43 3.35 -14.07
N ALA A 80 -0.29 3.69 -13.45
CA ALA A 80 0.59 2.68 -12.85
C ALA A 80 0.03 2.12 -11.53
N HIS A 81 -0.76 2.92 -10.79
CA HIS A 81 -1.36 2.50 -9.54
C HIS A 81 -2.59 1.61 -9.73
N LEU A 82 -3.42 1.88 -10.74
CA LEU A 82 -4.70 1.20 -10.91
C LEU A 82 -4.59 -0.33 -10.98
N PRO A 83 -3.63 -0.92 -11.72
CA PRO A 83 -3.49 -2.38 -11.75
C PRO A 83 -3.12 -2.99 -10.39
N VAL A 84 -2.32 -2.27 -9.59
CA VAL A 84 -1.93 -2.72 -8.24
C VAL A 84 -3.14 -2.67 -7.30
N ALA A 85 -3.90 -1.60 -7.35
CA ALA A 85 -5.13 -1.45 -6.57
C ALA A 85 -6.14 -2.56 -6.90
N GLU A 86 -6.30 -2.88 -8.18
CA GLU A 86 -7.17 -3.97 -8.63
C GLU A 86 -6.68 -5.33 -8.12
N MET A 87 -5.39 -5.59 -8.20
CA MET A 87 -4.81 -6.85 -7.71
C MET A 87 -5.05 -7.02 -6.21
N ILE A 88 -4.80 -5.97 -5.42
CA ILE A 88 -5.06 -5.99 -3.98
C ILE A 88 -6.56 -6.24 -3.71
N SER A 89 -7.44 -5.53 -4.41
CA SER A 89 -8.88 -5.69 -4.25
C SER A 89 -9.34 -7.11 -4.56
N ARG A 90 -8.83 -7.70 -5.63
CA ARG A 90 -9.19 -9.05 -6.06
C ARG A 90 -8.73 -10.12 -5.07
N LEU A 91 -7.56 -9.94 -4.47
CA LEU A 91 -6.95 -10.94 -3.59
C LEU A 91 -7.34 -10.78 -2.12
N SER A 92 -8.02 -9.68 -1.76
CA SER A 92 -8.31 -9.36 -0.37
C SER A 92 -9.75 -9.66 0.03
N SER A 93 -9.94 -9.99 1.30
CA SER A 93 -11.26 -10.06 1.95
C SER A 93 -11.61 -8.75 2.66
N ALA A 94 -10.61 -7.94 3.01
CA ALA A 94 -10.81 -6.63 3.63
C ALA A 94 -9.60 -5.74 3.38
N VAL A 95 -9.85 -4.44 3.20
CA VAL A 95 -8.82 -3.42 3.04
C VAL A 95 -9.18 -2.24 3.91
N VAL A 96 -8.20 -1.72 4.63
CA VAL A 96 -8.32 -0.46 5.39
C VAL A 96 -7.30 0.51 4.83
N VAL A 97 -7.73 1.72 4.51
CA VAL A 97 -6.88 2.80 4.02
C VAL A 97 -6.90 3.94 5.02
N PHE A 98 -5.72 4.45 5.33
CA PHE A 98 -5.55 5.41 6.42
C PHE A 98 -4.35 6.29 6.13
N ASP A 99 -4.53 7.60 6.16
CA ASP A 99 -3.46 8.55 5.87
C ASP A 99 -3.16 9.42 7.08
N VAL A 100 -1.88 9.75 7.24
CA VAL A 100 -1.40 10.64 8.29
C VAL A 100 -0.48 11.68 7.66
N ASP A 101 -0.66 12.94 8.03
CA ASP A 101 0.33 13.98 7.73
C ASP A 101 1.53 13.77 8.64
N ALA A 102 2.69 13.74 8.03
CA ALA A 102 3.93 13.47 8.78
C ALA A 102 4.70 14.75 9.13
#